data_d968327ae72fd337f9d07b2c039d7058
#
_entry.id   d968327ae72fd337f9d07b2c039d7058
#
_cell.length_a   1.000
_cell.length_b   1.000
_cell.length_c   1.000
_cell.angle_alpha   90.00
_cell.angle_beta   90.00
_cell.angle_gamma   90.00
#
_symmetry.space_group_name_H-M   'P 1'
#
loop_
_entity.id
_entity.type
_entity.pdbx_description
1 polymer ?
#
loop_
_entity_poly.entity_id
_entity_poly.type
_entity_poly.pdbx_seq_one_letter_code
_entity_poly.pdbx_strand_id
1 'polypeptide(L)'
;MNKDGGITFTVKGNFDTQAAKARISAAIHKAQMKLDTQVLADSNFYCPLKEGALQKSAIINTVIGSGLVKWRTPYAYSQYHRLDFDHSQQKNPNACAKWFEAAKARKMEQWRNLVDDTIKNS
;
A
#
# COMPACT_ATOMS: atom_id res chain seq x y z
N MET A 1 -4.97 -2.24 10.09
CA MET A 1 -5.02 -0.80 9.83
C MET A 1 -5.18 -0.05 11.12
N ASN A 2 -4.38 0.98 11.35
CA ASN A 2 -4.43 1.83 12.52
C ASN A 2 -5.72 2.66 12.55
N LYS A 3 -6.08 3.21 13.73
CA LYS A 3 -7.28 4.04 13.88
C LYS A 3 -7.23 5.31 13.04
N ASP A 4 -6.03 5.82 12.73
CA ASP A 4 -5.84 6.99 11.85
C ASP A 4 -5.88 6.64 10.36
N GLY A 5 -6.12 5.38 10.01
CA GLY A 5 -6.24 4.92 8.63
C GLY A 5 -4.93 4.53 7.97
N GLY A 6 -3.82 4.46 8.74
CA GLY A 6 -2.50 4.17 8.21
C GLY A 6 -2.13 2.69 8.23
N ILE A 7 -1.47 2.23 7.18
CA ILE A 7 -0.82 0.93 7.09
C ILE A 7 0.65 1.17 6.77
N THR A 8 1.54 0.63 7.60
CA THR A 8 2.99 0.83 7.48
C THR A 8 3.68 -0.42 6.92
N PHE A 9 4.58 -0.22 5.96
CA PHE A 9 5.44 -1.25 5.41
C PHE A 9 6.71 -0.57 4.88
N THR A 10 7.86 -1.23 5.02
CA THR A 10 9.14 -0.60 4.69
C THR A 10 10.06 -1.54 3.93
N VAL A 11 10.98 -0.95 3.15
CA VAL A 11 12.08 -1.66 2.51
C VAL A 11 13.33 -1.44 3.36
N LYS A 12 14.04 -2.53 3.68
CA LYS A 12 15.25 -2.50 4.52
C LYS A 12 16.41 -3.19 3.81
N GLY A 13 17.63 -2.75 4.12
CA GLY A 13 18.85 -3.36 3.60
C GLY A 13 20.03 -3.19 4.55
N ASN A 14 21.08 -4.00 4.33
CA ASN A 14 22.34 -3.94 5.06
C ASN A 14 23.47 -3.55 4.12
N PHE A 15 24.46 -2.77 4.62
CA PHE A 15 25.55 -2.26 3.79
C PHE A 15 26.78 -1.91 4.63
N ASP A 16 28.00 -2.01 4.03
CA ASP A 16 29.28 -2.00 4.74
C ASP A 16 30.08 -0.71 4.64
N THR A 17 30.02 0.04 3.50
CA THR A 17 30.82 1.24 3.29
C THR A 17 29.95 2.47 3.08
N GLN A 18 30.52 3.69 3.28
CA GLN A 18 29.76 4.92 3.08
C GLN A 18 29.31 5.14 1.64
N ALA A 19 30.15 4.82 0.65
CA ALA A 19 29.78 4.93 -0.75
C ALA A 19 28.71 3.90 -1.11
N ALA A 20 28.85 2.65 -0.61
CA ALA A 20 27.85 1.60 -0.77
C ALA A 20 26.56 1.99 -0.05
N LYS A 21 26.65 2.55 1.15
CA LYS A 21 25.50 3.04 1.91
C LYS A 21 24.69 4.05 1.10
N ALA A 22 25.34 5.04 0.49
CA ALA A 22 24.66 6.08 -0.29
C ALA A 22 23.90 5.48 -1.48
N ARG A 23 24.54 4.57 -2.23
CA ARG A 23 23.93 3.91 -3.41
C ARG A 23 22.77 3.00 -3.01
N ILE A 24 22.96 2.20 -1.96
CA ILE A 24 21.94 1.27 -1.48
C ILE A 24 20.77 2.03 -0.88
N SER A 25 21.03 3.11 -0.14
CA SER A 25 19.97 3.96 0.41
C SER A 25 19.11 4.58 -0.70
N ALA A 26 19.73 5.05 -1.78
CA ALA A 26 19.01 5.57 -2.94
C ALA A 26 18.18 4.47 -3.62
N ALA A 27 18.74 3.27 -3.78
CA ALA A 27 18.05 2.13 -4.38
C ALA A 27 16.86 1.69 -3.52
N ILE A 28 17.03 1.64 -2.20
CA ILE A 28 15.97 1.30 -1.26
C ILE A 28 14.85 2.33 -1.30
N HIS A 29 15.20 3.63 -1.34
CA HIS A 29 14.19 4.69 -1.44
C HIS A 29 13.38 4.57 -2.73
N LYS A 30 14.04 4.32 -3.86
CA LYS A 30 13.37 4.09 -5.14
C LYS A 30 12.44 2.88 -5.09
N ALA A 31 12.90 1.79 -4.47
CA ALA A 31 12.09 0.59 -4.27
C ALA A 31 10.88 0.88 -3.37
N GLN A 32 11.06 1.68 -2.32
CA GLN A 32 9.95 2.07 -1.44
C GLN A 32 8.90 2.87 -2.20
N MET A 33 9.31 3.81 -3.06
CA MET A 33 8.37 4.59 -3.88
C MET A 33 7.56 3.69 -4.81
N LYS A 34 8.21 2.76 -5.48
CA LYS A 34 7.53 1.81 -6.38
C LYS A 34 6.59 0.89 -5.61
N LEU A 35 7.03 0.42 -4.45
CA LEU A 35 6.22 -0.45 -3.60
C LEU A 35 4.97 0.29 -3.10
N ASP A 36 5.12 1.52 -2.60
CA ASP A 36 4.00 2.32 -2.11
C ASP A 36 2.95 2.50 -3.20
N THR A 37 3.39 2.85 -4.41
CA THR A 37 2.51 3.03 -5.56
C THR A 37 1.76 1.75 -5.90
N GLN A 38 2.47 0.61 -5.92
CA GLN A 38 1.87 -0.67 -6.28
C GLN A 38 0.93 -1.19 -5.19
N VAL A 39 1.31 -1.06 -3.92
CA VAL A 39 0.46 -1.47 -2.80
C VAL A 39 -0.82 -0.66 -2.77
N LEU A 40 -0.73 0.65 -3.01
CA LEU A 40 -1.90 1.52 -3.09
C LEU A 40 -2.84 1.06 -4.21
N ALA A 41 -2.31 0.83 -5.40
CA ALA A 41 -3.11 0.41 -6.55
C ALA A 41 -3.76 -0.95 -6.33
N ASP A 42 -2.98 -1.94 -5.87
CA ASP A 42 -3.47 -3.29 -5.65
C ASP A 42 -4.49 -3.35 -4.51
N SER A 43 -4.27 -2.58 -3.46
CA SER A 43 -5.20 -2.50 -2.33
C SER A 43 -6.51 -1.83 -2.73
N ASN A 44 -6.44 -0.75 -3.51
CA ASN A 44 -7.64 -0.06 -4.00
C ASN A 44 -8.48 -0.92 -4.93
N PHE A 45 -7.89 -1.93 -5.57
CA PHE A 45 -8.65 -2.91 -6.36
C PHE A 45 -9.72 -3.60 -5.49
N TYR A 46 -9.44 -3.84 -4.22
CA TYR A 46 -10.34 -4.48 -3.26
C TYR A 46 -11.05 -3.49 -2.34
N CYS A 47 -10.78 -2.20 -2.49
CA CYS A 47 -11.36 -1.17 -1.64
C CYS A 47 -12.77 -0.80 -2.11
N PRO A 48 -13.73 -0.61 -1.18
CA PRO A 48 -15.08 -0.17 -1.56
C PRO A 48 -15.08 1.12 -2.36
N LEU A 49 -15.93 1.18 -3.39
CA LEU A 49 -15.97 2.28 -4.36
C LEU A 49 -17.16 3.23 -4.15
N LYS A 50 -17.80 3.22 -2.99
CA LYS A 50 -18.94 4.11 -2.73
C LYS A 50 -18.56 5.56 -3.04
N GLU A 51 -19.04 6.11 -4.17
CA GLU A 51 -18.73 7.44 -4.67
C GLU A 51 -17.23 7.70 -4.91
N GLY A 52 -16.38 6.69 -4.75
CA GLY A 52 -14.94 6.80 -4.95
C GLY A 52 -14.17 7.54 -3.86
N ALA A 53 -14.85 8.07 -2.86
CA ALA A 53 -14.21 8.90 -1.82
C ALA A 53 -13.15 8.13 -1.02
N LEU A 54 -13.43 6.87 -0.67
CA LEU A 54 -12.51 6.06 0.12
C LEU A 54 -11.23 5.74 -0.66
N GLN A 55 -11.34 5.31 -1.91
CA GLN A 55 -10.19 5.04 -2.77
C GLN A 55 -9.37 6.30 -3.03
N LYS A 56 -10.05 7.42 -3.33
CA LYS A 56 -9.39 8.72 -3.57
C LYS A 56 -8.67 9.21 -2.32
N SER A 57 -9.18 8.90 -1.13
CA SER A 57 -8.53 9.32 0.11
C SER A 57 -7.12 8.74 0.25
N ALA A 58 -6.90 7.52 -0.21
CA ALA A 58 -5.57 6.91 -0.20
C ALA A 58 -4.62 7.63 -1.15
N ILE A 59 -5.10 8.02 -2.33
CA ILE A 59 -4.28 8.75 -3.30
C ILE A 59 -3.87 10.12 -2.75
N ILE A 60 -4.80 10.83 -2.13
CA ILE A 60 -4.57 12.19 -1.62
C ILE A 60 -3.70 12.18 -0.36
N ASN A 61 -3.90 11.20 0.53
CA ASN A 61 -3.28 11.18 1.85
C ASN A 61 -2.00 10.34 1.94
N THR A 62 -1.60 9.68 0.87
CA THR A 62 -0.39 8.87 0.83
C THR A 62 0.77 9.68 0.27
N VAL A 63 1.87 9.75 1.02
CA VAL A 63 3.13 10.31 0.54
C VAL A 63 3.97 9.15 -0.01
N ILE A 64 4.16 9.12 -1.32
CA ILE A 64 4.91 8.05 -1.99
C ILE A 64 6.37 8.09 -1.54
N GLY A 65 6.89 6.94 -1.10
CA GLY A 65 8.22 6.80 -0.53
C GLY A 65 8.22 6.76 1.00
N SER A 66 7.09 7.05 1.65
CA SER A 66 7.00 7.08 3.11
C SER A 66 6.87 5.68 3.75
N GLY A 67 6.48 4.67 2.98
CA GLY A 67 6.16 3.35 3.50
C GLY A 67 4.82 3.27 4.23
N LEU A 68 3.97 4.28 4.05
CA LEU A 68 2.68 4.37 4.73
C LEU A 68 1.60 4.75 3.73
N VAL A 69 0.60 3.89 3.57
CA VAL A 69 -0.59 4.16 2.75
C VAL A 69 -1.77 4.42 3.69
N LYS A 70 -2.50 5.51 3.44
CA LYS A 70 -3.60 5.97 4.31
C LYS A 70 -4.91 6.09 3.55
N TRP A 71 -5.93 5.40 4.04
CA TRP A 71 -7.33 5.64 3.69
C TRP A 71 -7.94 6.51 4.78
N ARG A 72 -8.34 7.72 4.43
CA ARG A 72 -8.72 8.71 5.44
C ARG A 72 -10.08 9.32 5.16
N THR A 73 -11.11 8.59 5.54
CA THR A 73 -12.48 9.07 5.59
C THR A 73 -13.06 8.74 6.96
N PRO A 74 -14.16 9.40 7.40
CA PRO A 74 -14.76 9.11 8.69
C PRO A 74 -15.15 7.64 8.90
N TYR A 75 -15.45 6.92 7.81
CA TYR A 75 -15.90 5.53 7.85
C TYR A 75 -14.83 4.52 7.44
N ALA A 76 -13.60 4.95 7.12
CA ALA A 76 -12.56 4.06 6.60
C ALA A 76 -12.24 2.92 7.56
N TYR A 77 -12.06 3.22 8.84
CA TYR A 77 -11.73 2.22 9.85
C TYR A 77 -12.83 1.16 9.96
N SER A 78 -14.09 1.58 10.04
CA SER A 78 -15.23 0.66 10.15
C SER A 78 -15.39 -0.19 8.89
N GLN A 79 -15.27 0.39 7.71
CA GLN A 79 -15.35 -0.35 6.44
C GLN A 79 -14.23 -1.38 6.33
N TYR A 80 -13.04 -1.05 6.83
CA TYR A 80 -11.90 -1.95 6.79
C TYR A 80 -12.09 -3.17 7.70
N HIS A 81 -12.57 -2.94 8.92
CA HIS A 81 -12.60 -3.98 9.96
C HIS A 81 -13.95 -4.71 10.07
N ARG A 82 -15.06 -4.12 9.62
CA ARG A 82 -16.38 -4.70 9.78
C ARG A 82 -16.76 -5.58 8.59
N LEU A 83 -16.85 -6.88 8.84
CA LEU A 83 -17.23 -7.86 7.80
C LEU A 83 -18.73 -7.80 7.48
N ASP A 84 -19.53 -7.27 8.37
CA ASP A 84 -20.99 -7.16 8.23
C ASP A 84 -21.45 -5.89 7.51
N PHE A 85 -20.51 -4.98 7.15
CA PHE A 85 -20.83 -3.77 6.42
C PHE A 85 -20.98 -4.05 4.92
N ASP A 86 -21.87 -3.30 4.27
CA ASP A 86 -21.95 -3.24 2.83
C ASP A 86 -20.68 -2.57 2.28
N HIS A 87 -19.95 -3.29 1.44
CA HIS A 87 -18.70 -2.80 0.82
C HIS A 87 -18.91 -2.32 -0.60
N SER A 88 -20.17 -2.03 -0.99
CA SER A 88 -20.50 -1.48 -2.32
C SER A 88 -20.03 -2.36 -3.48
N GLN A 89 -20.24 -3.69 -3.35
CA GLN A 89 -19.82 -4.68 -4.35
C GLN A 89 -20.51 -4.49 -5.69
N GLN A 90 -21.64 -3.81 -5.73
CA GLN A 90 -22.33 -3.47 -6.97
C GLN A 90 -21.50 -2.50 -7.83
N LYS A 91 -20.75 -1.61 -7.20
CA LYS A 91 -19.87 -0.65 -7.89
C LYS A 91 -18.45 -1.19 -8.08
N ASN A 92 -17.99 -2.04 -7.17
CA ASN A 92 -16.72 -2.74 -7.25
C ASN A 92 -16.93 -4.19 -6.82
N PRO A 93 -17.08 -5.12 -7.78
CA PRO A 93 -17.34 -6.54 -7.44
C PRO A 93 -16.26 -7.18 -6.57
N ASN A 94 -15.06 -6.63 -6.56
CA ASN A 94 -13.94 -7.14 -5.77
C ASN A 94 -13.84 -6.53 -4.38
N ALA A 95 -14.71 -5.57 -4.04
CA ALA A 95 -14.67 -4.87 -2.75
C ALA A 95 -14.90 -5.83 -1.58
N CYS A 96 -14.13 -5.64 -0.52
CA CYS A 96 -14.22 -6.44 0.69
C CYS A 96 -13.67 -5.67 1.89
N ALA A 97 -13.93 -6.19 3.09
CA ALA A 97 -13.22 -5.73 4.28
C ALA A 97 -11.74 -6.11 4.18
N LYS A 98 -10.89 -5.41 4.93
CA LYS A 98 -9.44 -5.69 4.98
C LYS A 98 -8.81 -5.77 3.59
N TRP A 99 -9.07 -4.76 2.78
CA TRP A 99 -8.64 -4.74 1.36
C TRP A 99 -7.13 -4.78 1.18
N PHE A 100 -6.34 -4.26 2.13
CA PHE A 100 -4.88 -4.42 2.09
C PHE A 100 -4.49 -5.89 2.27
N GLU A 101 -5.05 -6.58 3.26
CA GLU A 101 -4.78 -8.00 3.50
C GLU A 101 -5.23 -8.86 2.33
N ALA A 102 -6.35 -8.50 1.69
CA ALA A 102 -6.82 -9.18 0.48
C ALA A 102 -5.81 -9.02 -0.66
N ALA A 103 -5.30 -7.82 -0.87
CA ALA A 103 -4.27 -7.55 -1.89
C ALA A 103 -2.97 -8.29 -1.54
N LYS A 104 -2.53 -8.21 -0.28
CA LYS A 104 -1.31 -8.87 0.19
C LYS A 104 -1.35 -10.38 -0.03
N ALA A 105 -2.49 -11.02 0.25
CA ALA A 105 -2.64 -12.45 0.08
C ALA A 105 -2.41 -12.89 -1.37
N ARG A 106 -2.70 -12.02 -2.35
CA ARG A 106 -2.59 -12.33 -3.78
C ARG A 106 -1.34 -11.75 -4.44
N LYS A 107 -0.76 -10.68 -3.90
CA LYS A 107 0.27 -9.88 -4.57
C LYS A 107 1.61 -9.85 -3.84
N MET A 108 1.75 -10.47 -2.69
CA MET A 108 2.96 -10.38 -1.86
C MET A 108 4.22 -10.77 -2.61
N GLU A 109 4.18 -11.85 -3.40
CA GLU A 109 5.32 -12.28 -4.18
C GLU A 109 5.69 -11.28 -5.26
N GLN A 110 4.68 -10.71 -5.94
CA GLN A 110 4.89 -9.68 -6.95
C GLN A 110 5.50 -8.42 -6.33
N TRP A 111 5.04 -8.03 -5.14
CA TRP A 111 5.61 -6.89 -4.42
C TRP A 111 7.07 -7.12 -4.05
N ARG A 112 7.41 -8.33 -3.57
CA ARG A 112 8.80 -8.70 -3.27
C ARG A 112 9.67 -8.65 -4.51
N ASN A 113 9.20 -9.20 -5.61
CA ASN A 113 9.92 -9.19 -6.88
C ASN A 113 10.14 -7.77 -7.39
N LEU A 114 9.15 -6.91 -7.26
CA LEU A 114 9.26 -5.49 -7.64
C LEU A 114 10.37 -4.79 -6.85
N VAL A 115 10.44 -5.02 -5.54
CA VAL A 115 11.49 -4.46 -4.68
C VAL A 115 12.85 -5.01 -5.08
N ASP A 116 12.98 -6.33 -5.22
CA ASP A 116 14.24 -6.99 -5.57
C ASP A 116 14.76 -6.51 -6.92
N ASP A 117 13.90 -6.47 -7.93
CA ASP A 117 14.27 -6.04 -9.29
C ASP A 117 14.67 -4.56 -9.31
N THR A 118 13.99 -3.72 -8.56
CA THR A 118 14.33 -2.30 -8.47
C THR A 118 15.71 -2.11 -7.85
N ILE A 119 16.02 -2.84 -6.79
CA ILE A 119 17.32 -2.76 -6.12
C ILE A 119 18.43 -3.30 -7.03
N LYS A 120 18.21 -4.44 -7.72
CA LYS A 120 19.18 -5.03 -8.62
C LYS A 120 19.50 -4.13 -9.82
N ASN A 121 18.54 -3.38 -10.31
CA ASN A 121 18.66 -2.53 -11.48
C ASN A 121 19.05 -1.09 -11.14
N SER A 122 19.44 -0.83 -9.91
CA SER A 122 19.82 0.52 -9.47
C SER A 122 21.32 0.74 -9.44
#